data_b8cac484170b28a1c1f797716ccf9f07
#
_entry.id   b8cac484170b28a1c1f797716ccf9f07
#
_cell.length_a   1.000
_cell.length_b   1.000
_cell.length_c   1.000
_cell.angle_alpha   90.00
_cell.angle_beta   90.00
_cell.angle_gamma   90.00
#
_symmetry.space_group_name_H-M   'P 1'
#
loop_
_entity.id
_entity.type
_entity.pdbx_description
1 polymer ?
#
loop_
_entity_poly.entity_id
_entity_poly.type
_entity_poly.pdbx_seq_one_letter_code
_entity_poly.pdbx_strand_id
1 'polypeptide(L)'
;KEQLIFEEGGTSNCFITHKGESVSATFHRLADWISQLKLPLEIVRNVDNILHLRHLQYGSAYSFKASSFTPGLLSLEGQKVALASPGLDLKGRINGIPCLGHGQYLSVPSETEDISGLTVRYYGSEAPADKVAGTVSVIQNGFQFRVGNPEPHIELLSLASIHTSNLGVDTENVSGFNSLEEIDIRTE
;
A
#
# COMPACT_ATOMS: atom_id res chain seq x y z
N LYS A 1 1.13 20.93 -28.89
CA LYS A 1 1.64 20.76 -27.51
C LYS A 1 0.45 20.56 -26.60
N GLU A 2 0.45 19.50 -25.85
CA GLU A 2 -0.56 19.18 -24.85
C GLU A 2 0.02 19.45 -23.45
N GLN A 3 -0.81 19.92 -22.55
CA GLN A 3 -0.47 20.09 -21.14
C GLN A 3 -1.27 19.05 -20.33
N LEU A 4 -0.58 18.24 -19.57
CA LEU A 4 -1.14 17.29 -18.62
C LEU A 4 -0.83 17.78 -17.23
N ILE A 5 -1.85 18.01 -16.44
CA ILE A 5 -1.72 18.50 -15.07
C ILE A 5 -2.13 17.38 -14.12
N PHE A 6 -1.29 17.13 -13.12
CA PHE A 6 -1.52 16.14 -12.09
C PHE A 6 -1.46 16.83 -10.72
N GLU A 7 -2.49 16.64 -9.93
CA GLU A 7 -2.59 17.18 -8.57
C GLU A 7 -2.73 16.02 -7.58
N GLU A 8 -1.79 15.94 -6.66
CA GLU A 8 -1.74 14.94 -5.61
C GLU A 8 -1.17 15.59 -4.33
N GLY A 9 -1.74 15.27 -3.16
CA GLY A 9 -1.31 15.83 -1.88
C GLY A 9 -1.32 17.36 -1.81
N GLY A 10 -2.16 18.04 -2.60
CA GLY A 10 -2.20 19.50 -2.68
C GLY A 10 -1.12 20.13 -3.56
N THR A 11 -0.27 19.32 -4.18
CA THR A 11 0.76 19.78 -5.12
C THR A 11 0.30 19.56 -6.55
N SER A 12 0.41 20.60 -7.39
CA SER A 12 0.05 20.52 -8.81
C SER A 12 1.32 20.53 -9.66
N ASN A 13 1.42 19.55 -10.56
CA ASN A 13 2.55 19.38 -11.46
C ASN A 13 2.07 19.36 -12.91
N CYS A 14 2.81 19.99 -13.81
CA CYS A 14 2.46 20.10 -15.22
C CYS A 14 3.51 19.44 -16.10
N PHE A 15 3.06 18.48 -16.90
CA PHE A 15 3.85 17.85 -17.96
C PHE A 15 3.45 18.39 -19.32
N ILE A 16 4.44 18.73 -20.16
CA ILE A 16 4.20 19.29 -21.48
C ILE A 16 4.69 18.32 -22.57
N THR A 17 3.82 17.98 -23.51
CA THR A 17 4.18 17.15 -24.66
C THR A 17 4.92 17.95 -25.73
N HIS A 18 5.74 17.28 -26.53
CA HIS A 18 6.46 17.91 -27.65
C HIS A 18 5.73 17.66 -28.97
N LYS A 19 5.72 18.68 -29.83
CA LYS A 19 5.13 18.53 -31.17
C LYS A 19 6.00 17.61 -32.02
N GLY A 20 5.37 16.61 -32.67
CA GLY A 20 6.08 15.66 -33.53
C GLY A 20 6.72 14.48 -32.81
N GLU A 21 6.60 14.42 -31.51
CA GLU A 21 7.02 13.27 -30.72
C GLU A 21 6.04 12.10 -30.92
N SER A 22 6.57 10.87 -31.00
CA SER A 22 5.71 9.69 -31.06
C SER A 22 4.98 9.46 -29.73
N VAL A 23 3.82 8.82 -29.78
CA VAL A 23 3.05 8.50 -28.58
C VAL A 23 3.90 7.69 -27.60
N SER A 24 4.64 6.68 -28.08
CA SER A 24 5.51 5.86 -27.23
C SER A 24 6.60 6.68 -26.54
N ALA A 25 7.28 7.58 -27.26
CA ALA A 25 8.31 8.44 -26.68
C ALA A 25 7.74 9.39 -25.64
N THR A 26 6.55 9.96 -25.91
CA THR A 26 5.85 10.82 -24.94
C THR A 26 5.54 10.05 -23.64
N PHE A 27 5.10 8.78 -23.73
CA PHE A 27 4.81 7.98 -22.55
C PHE A 27 6.06 7.60 -21.76
N HIS A 28 7.16 7.22 -22.41
CA HIS A 28 8.42 6.99 -21.70
C HIS A 28 8.87 8.24 -20.96
N ARG A 29 8.83 9.38 -21.61
CA ARG A 29 9.18 10.66 -20.98
C ARG A 29 8.24 11.05 -19.84
N LEU A 30 6.93 10.74 -19.95
CA LEU A 30 5.97 10.96 -18.86
C LEU A 30 6.29 10.05 -17.67
N ALA A 31 6.62 8.78 -17.91
CA ALA A 31 6.99 7.84 -16.86
C ALA A 31 8.28 8.29 -16.13
N ASP A 32 9.29 8.69 -16.89
CA ASP A 32 10.54 9.22 -16.33
C ASP A 32 10.29 10.49 -15.52
N TRP A 33 9.42 11.37 -16.01
CA TRP A 33 9.07 12.62 -15.33
C TRP A 33 8.30 12.35 -14.00
N ILE A 34 7.36 11.41 -13.99
CA ILE A 34 6.66 10.95 -12.78
C ILE A 34 7.66 10.42 -11.76
N SER A 35 8.61 9.59 -12.21
CA SER A 35 9.66 9.03 -11.36
C SER A 35 10.60 10.09 -10.79
N GLN A 36 11.05 11.05 -11.61
CA GLN A 36 11.93 12.14 -11.18
C GLN A 36 11.30 13.03 -10.11
N LEU A 37 10.00 13.30 -10.23
CA LEU A 37 9.25 14.08 -9.24
C LEU A 37 8.81 13.24 -8.04
N LYS A 38 9.09 11.93 -8.05
CA LYS A 38 8.66 10.98 -7.01
C LYS A 38 7.14 11.03 -6.77
N LEU A 39 6.37 11.28 -7.83
CA LEU A 39 4.92 11.24 -7.72
C LEU A 39 4.47 9.80 -7.47
N PRO A 40 3.53 9.56 -6.54
CA PRO A 40 3.04 8.22 -6.23
C PRO A 40 2.08 7.69 -7.31
N LEU A 41 2.43 7.87 -8.58
CA LEU A 41 1.65 7.52 -9.75
C LEU A 41 2.43 6.58 -10.65
N GLU A 42 1.72 5.70 -11.34
CA GLU A 42 2.30 4.84 -12.37
C GLU A 42 1.41 4.78 -13.61
N ILE A 43 2.02 4.50 -14.74
CA ILE A 43 1.34 4.27 -16.00
C ILE A 43 1.25 2.78 -16.24
N VAL A 44 0.03 2.26 -16.33
CA VAL A 44 -0.24 0.85 -16.60
C VAL A 44 -0.90 0.70 -17.95
N ARG A 45 -0.42 -0.24 -18.76
CA ARG A 45 -1.03 -0.62 -20.03
C ARG A 45 -1.92 -1.84 -19.81
N ASN A 46 -3.19 -1.75 -20.14
CA ASN A 46 -4.10 -2.89 -20.08
C ASN A 46 -4.01 -3.77 -21.35
N VAL A 47 -4.79 -4.87 -21.35
CA VAL A 47 -4.85 -5.82 -22.47
C VAL A 47 -5.33 -5.18 -23.79
N ASP A 48 -6.13 -4.12 -23.73
CA ASP A 48 -6.66 -3.40 -24.88
C ASP A 48 -5.68 -2.31 -25.38
N ASN A 49 -4.46 -2.30 -24.85
CA ASN A 49 -3.42 -1.30 -25.16
C ASN A 49 -3.80 0.13 -24.75
N ILE A 50 -4.80 0.29 -23.89
CA ILE A 50 -5.18 1.54 -23.28
C ILE A 50 -4.27 1.83 -22.09
N LEU A 51 -3.81 3.07 -21.99
CA LEU A 51 -2.98 3.50 -20.88
C LEU A 51 -3.84 4.03 -19.77
N HIS A 52 -3.62 3.49 -18.58
CA HIS A 52 -4.23 3.94 -17.35
C HIS A 52 -3.18 4.57 -16.45
N LEU A 53 -3.53 5.69 -15.87
CA LEU A 53 -2.76 6.27 -14.79
C LEU A 53 -3.39 5.82 -13.48
N ARG A 54 -2.60 5.29 -12.57
CA ARG A 54 -3.09 4.86 -11.26
C ARG A 54 -2.16 5.31 -10.13
N HIS A 55 -2.70 5.44 -8.94
CA HIS A 55 -1.93 5.69 -7.74
C HIS A 55 -1.18 4.41 -7.34
N LEU A 56 0.06 4.54 -6.85
CA LEU A 56 0.88 3.40 -6.42
C LEU A 56 0.33 2.71 -5.17
N GLN A 57 -0.30 3.50 -4.29
CA GLN A 57 -0.91 2.98 -3.07
C GLN A 57 -2.36 2.60 -3.33
N TYR A 58 -2.79 1.47 -2.76
CA TYR A 58 -4.14 0.96 -2.88
C TYR A 58 -5.02 1.49 -1.75
N GLY A 59 -6.32 1.61 -2.02
CA GLY A 59 -7.32 1.96 -1.03
C GLY A 59 -8.05 3.25 -1.31
N SER A 60 -9.13 3.46 -0.58
CA SER A 60 -10.01 4.62 -0.73
C SER A 60 -9.39 5.93 -0.25
N ALA A 61 -8.34 5.85 0.58
CA ALA A 61 -7.66 7.02 1.13
C ALA A 61 -6.75 7.73 0.11
N TYR A 62 -6.37 7.03 -0.97
CA TYR A 62 -5.43 7.54 -1.96
C TYR A 62 -6.15 7.87 -3.25
N SER A 63 -5.98 9.10 -3.71
CA SER A 63 -6.54 9.58 -4.95
C SER A 63 -5.66 10.69 -5.54
N PHE A 64 -5.83 10.97 -6.80
CA PHE A 64 -5.21 12.09 -7.47
C PHE A 64 -6.21 12.75 -8.42
N LYS A 65 -5.89 13.92 -8.86
CA LYS A 65 -6.66 14.62 -9.88
C LYS A 65 -5.81 14.82 -11.12
N ALA A 66 -6.42 14.79 -12.26
CA ALA A 66 -5.75 15.02 -13.53
C ALA A 66 -6.59 15.90 -14.45
N SER A 67 -5.91 16.66 -15.29
CA SER A 67 -6.55 17.37 -16.39
C SER A 67 -5.66 17.39 -17.62
N SER A 68 -6.28 17.55 -18.79
CA SER A 68 -5.61 17.72 -20.07
C SER A 68 -6.16 18.94 -20.77
N PHE A 69 -5.36 19.53 -21.67
CA PHE A 69 -5.84 20.62 -22.49
C PHE A 69 -6.90 20.12 -23.49
N THR A 70 -6.63 18.96 -24.09
CA THR A 70 -7.58 18.31 -25.01
C THR A 70 -8.65 17.55 -24.24
N PRO A 71 -9.94 17.80 -24.53
CA PRO A 71 -11.04 17.03 -23.93
C PRO A 71 -10.95 15.55 -24.24
N GLY A 72 -11.29 14.70 -23.27
CA GLY A 72 -11.35 13.25 -23.43
C GLY A 72 -10.00 12.53 -23.34
N LEU A 73 -8.89 13.23 -23.09
CA LEU A 73 -7.59 12.60 -22.88
C LEU A 73 -7.40 12.13 -21.43
N LEU A 74 -7.47 13.03 -20.46
CA LEU A 74 -7.43 12.73 -19.02
C LEU A 74 -8.69 13.18 -18.28
N SER A 75 -9.41 14.12 -18.84
CA SER A 75 -10.66 14.63 -18.32
C SER A 75 -11.68 14.78 -19.45
N LEU A 76 -12.97 14.64 -19.13
CA LEU A 76 -14.06 14.75 -20.12
C LEU A 76 -14.12 16.14 -20.75
N GLU A 77 -13.87 17.17 -19.95
CA GLU A 77 -13.82 18.57 -20.39
C GLU A 77 -12.36 19.04 -20.39
N GLY A 78 -11.94 19.73 -21.46
CA GLY A 78 -10.60 20.31 -21.54
C GLY A 78 -10.37 21.32 -20.42
N GLN A 79 -9.15 21.30 -19.86
CA GLN A 79 -8.70 22.19 -18.77
C GLN A 79 -9.46 22.05 -17.44
N LYS A 80 -10.43 21.15 -17.36
CA LYS A 80 -11.16 20.88 -16.13
C LYS A 80 -10.52 19.71 -15.39
N VAL A 81 -10.21 19.95 -14.14
CA VAL A 81 -9.61 18.92 -13.29
C VAL A 81 -10.63 17.83 -13.00
N ALA A 82 -10.30 16.60 -13.30
CA ALA A 82 -11.08 15.42 -12.99
C ALA A 82 -10.42 14.63 -11.85
N LEU A 83 -11.23 14.21 -10.89
CA LEU A 83 -10.81 13.29 -9.85
C LEU A 83 -10.70 11.88 -10.44
N ALA A 84 -9.60 11.18 -10.17
CA ALA A 84 -9.49 9.78 -10.50
C ALA A 84 -10.55 8.96 -9.77
N SER A 85 -10.97 7.85 -10.36
CA SER A 85 -11.87 6.92 -9.67
C SER A 85 -11.25 6.49 -8.34
N PRO A 86 -11.98 6.55 -7.22
CA PRO A 86 -11.44 6.20 -5.92
C PRO A 86 -11.05 4.72 -5.90
N GLY A 87 -9.96 4.42 -5.22
CA GLY A 87 -9.58 3.05 -4.91
C GLY A 87 -10.59 2.39 -3.97
N LEU A 88 -10.50 1.08 -3.85
CA LEU A 88 -11.34 0.30 -2.94
C LEU A 88 -10.47 -0.29 -1.83
N ASP A 89 -11.03 -0.29 -0.62
CA ASP A 89 -10.45 -0.99 0.50
C ASP A 89 -10.85 -2.47 0.49
N LEU A 90 -9.93 -3.32 0.93
CA LEU A 90 -10.18 -4.74 1.05
C LEU A 90 -11.31 -4.99 2.05
N LYS A 91 -12.24 -5.86 1.71
CA LYS A 91 -13.32 -6.31 2.60
C LYS A 91 -13.19 -7.80 2.82
N GLY A 92 -13.23 -8.21 4.09
CA GLY A 92 -13.07 -9.63 4.40
C GLY A 92 -13.32 -9.95 5.86
N ARG A 93 -13.16 -11.24 6.17
CA ARG A 93 -13.29 -11.79 7.51
C ARG A 93 -12.07 -12.65 7.81
N ILE A 94 -11.63 -12.61 9.05
CA ILE A 94 -10.60 -13.51 9.58
C ILE A 94 -11.26 -14.34 10.68
N ASN A 95 -11.22 -15.66 10.55
CA ASN A 95 -11.94 -16.61 11.44
C ASN A 95 -13.43 -16.25 11.62
N GLY A 96 -14.09 -15.79 10.53
CA GLY A 96 -15.49 -15.37 10.58
C GLY A 96 -15.75 -13.98 11.15
N ILE A 97 -14.74 -13.31 11.71
CA ILE A 97 -14.83 -11.98 12.30
C ILE A 97 -14.67 -10.92 11.18
N PRO A 98 -15.63 -9.99 11.05
CA PRO A 98 -15.49 -8.90 10.09
C PRO A 98 -14.29 -8.03 10.43
N CYS A 99 -13.44 -7.76 9.45
CA CYS A 99 -12.23 -6.97 9.63
C CYS A 99 -12.36 -5.59 9.00
N LEU A 100 -11.59 -4.66 9.52
CA LEU A 100 -11.45 -3.32 8.95
C LEU A 100 -10.45 -3.37 7.80
N GLY A 101 -10.89 -2.96 6.62
CA GLY A 101 -10.04 -2.87 5.44
C GLY A 101 -9.43 -1.49 5.29
N HIS A 102 -8.14 -1.45 4.96
CA HIS A 102 -7.44 -0.25 4.56
C HIS A 102 -6.47 -0.58 3.42
N GLY A 103 -6.81 -0.17 2.21
CA GLY A 103 -6.10 -0.62 1.01
C GLY A 103 -6.10 -2.14 0.89
N GLN A 104 -4.92 -2.72 0.91
CA GLN A 104 -4.70 -4.17 0.86
C GLN A 104 -4.61 -4.84 2.24
N TYR A 105 -4.83 -4.10 3.31
CA TYR A 105 -4.73 -4.60 4.67
C TYR A 105 -6.11 -4.90 5.26
N LEU A 106 -6.19 -5.99 5.99
CA LEU A 106 -7.32 -6.34 6.86
C LEU A 106 -6.85 -6.37 8.29
N SER A 107 -7.44 -5.56 9.13
CA SER A 107 -7.13 -5.51 10.56
C SER A 107 -8.31 -6.02 11.38
N VAL A 108 -8.02 -6.91 12.30
CA VAL A 108 -9.00 -7.41 13.28
C VAL A 108 -9.24 -6.33 14.31
N PRO A 109 -10.53 -6.03 14.66
CA PRO A 109 -10.84 -5.07 15.72
C PRO A 109 -10.20 -5.47 17.06
N SER A 110 -9.77 -4.47 17.82
CA SER A 110 -9.07 -4.66 19.11
C SER A 110 -9.95 -5.27 20.21
N GLU A 111 -11.24 -5.30 20.00
CA GLU A 111 -12.21 -5.87 20.95
C GLU A 111 -12.33 -7.40 20.88
N THR A 112 -11.56 -8.03 19.99
CA THR A 112 -11.60 -9.47 19.75
C THR A 112 -10.58 -10.19 20.63
N GLU A 113 -11.02 -11.10 21.51
CA GLU A 113 -10.14 -11.74 22.51
C GLU A 113 -8.99 -12.56 21.92
N ASP A 114 -9.26 -13.42 20.93
CA ASP A 114 -8.26 -14.41 20.47
C ASP A 114 -7.24 -13.88 19.44
N ILE A 115 -7.63 -12.95 18.57
CA ILE A 115 -6.83 -12.48 17.43
C ILE A 115 -6.78 -10.95 17.32
N SER A 116 -6.97 -10.28 18.45
CA SER A 116 -6.92 -8.82 18.53
C SER A 116 -5.63 -8.26 17.94
N GLY A 117 -5.77 -7.20 17.13
CA GLY A 117 -4.63 -6.52 16.53
C GLY A 117 -3.96 -7.25 15.36
N LEU A 118 -4.43 -8.46 14.99
CA LEU A 118 -3.91 -9.14 13.81
C LEU A 118 -4.22 -8.32 12.55
N THR A 119 -3.18 -7.97 11.81
CA THR A 119 -3.29 -7.30 10.51
C THR A 119 -2.68 -8.19 9.44
N VAL A 120 -3.43 -8.44 8.38
CA VAL A 120 -3.02 -9.27 7.25
C VAL A 120 -3.05 -8.46 5.97
N ARG A 121 -1.99 -8.52 5.20
CA ARG A 121 -1.94 -7.92 3.87
C ARG A 121 -2.25 -8.96 2.80
N TYR A 122 -3.18 -8.63 1.91
CA TYR A 122 -3.55 -9.47 0.77
C TYR A 122 -2.95 -8.94 -0.53
N TYR A 123 -2.19 -9.78 -1.22
CA TYR A 123 -1.52 -9.45 -2.49
C TYR A 123 -2.24 -9.99 -3.73
N GLY A 124 -3.33 -10.70 -3.56
CA GLY A 124 -4.10 -11.25 -4.69
C GLY A 124 -4.78 -10.15 -5.50
N SER A 125 -4.91 -10.37 -6.80
CA SER A 125 -5.64 -9.47 -7.71
C SER A 125 -7.16 -9.56 -7.53
N GLU A 126 -7.66 -10.72 -7.16
CA GLU A 126 -9.08 -10.97 -6.92
C GLU A 126 -9.25 -11.82 -5.68
N ALA A 127 -10.01 -11.30 -4.72
CA ALA A 127 -10.45 -12.10 -3.58
C ALA A 127 -11.81 -12.75 -3.93
N PRO A 128 -11.90 -14.08 -3.97
CA PRO A 128 -13.17 -14.73 -4.25
C PRO A 128 -14.19 -14.38 -3.16
N ALA A 129 -15.35 -13.91 -3.57
CA ALA A 129 -16.46 -13.68 -2.64
C ALA A 129 -16.87 -15.00 -1.98
N ASP A 130 -17.04 -14.98 -0.66
CA ASP A 130 -17.50 -16.13 0.15
C ASP A 130 -16.63 -17.40 0.08
N LYS A 131 -15.37 -17.26 -0.31
CA LYS A 131 -14.40 -18.36 -0.31
C LYS A 131 -13.21 -18.02 0.59
N VAL A 132 -12.57 -19.07 1.10
CA VAL A 132 -11.30 -18.92 1.83
C VAL A 132 -10.22 -18.49 0.85
N ALA A 133 -9.71 -17.29 1.02
CA ALA A 133 -8.63 -16.73 0.20
C ALA A 133 -7.26 -17.27 0.62
N GLY A 134 -7.11 -17.66 1.88
CA GLY A 134 -5.88 -18.19 2.44
C GLY A 134 -6.01 -18.50 3.91
N THR A 135 -4.97 -19.10 4.47
CA THR A 135 -4.86 -19.40 5.90
C THR A 135 -3.59 -18.79 6.44
N VAL A 136 -3.70 -18.12 7.58
CA VAL A 136 -2.56 -17.59 8.33
C VAL A 136 -2.49 -18.33 9.65
N SER A 137 -1.33 -18.93 9.94
CA SER A 137 -1.07 -19.58 11.22
C SER A 137 -0.17 -18.69 12.06
N VAL A 138 -0.65 -18.31 13.24
CA VAL A 138 0.15 -17.59 14.23
C VAL A 138 0.66 -18.61 15.24
N ILE A 139 1.98 -18.77 15.32
CA ILE A 139 2.62 -19.66 16.27
C ILE A 139 3.28 -18.79 17.33
N GLN A 140 2.76 -18.87 18.54
CA GLN A 140 3.42 -18.24 19.71
C GLN A 140 4.47 -19.19 20.25
N ASN A 141 5.73 -18.86 20.06
CA ASN A 141 6.86 -19.55 20.69
C ASN A 141 7.05 -18.97 22.10
N GLY A 142 6.20 -19.40 23.02
CA GLY A 142 6.33 -19.05 24.43
C GLY A 142 7.09 -20.12 25.21
N PHE A 143 7.83 -19.70 26.22
CA PHE A 143 8.42 -20.61 27.20
C PHE A 143 7.36 -20.96 28.25
N GLN A 144 7.18 -22.26 28.48
CA GLN A 144 6.29 -22.74 29.53
C GLN A 144 7.12 -23.10 30.76
N PHE A 145 6.82 -22.46 31.87
CA PHE A 145 7.45 -22.74 33.13
C PHE A 145 6.45 -23.39 34.07
N ARG A 146 6.85 -24.48 34.69
CA ARG A 146 6.07 -25.13 35.73
C ARG A 146 6.52 -24.58 37.08
N VAL A 147 5.63 -23.84 37.74
CA VAL A 147 5.88 -23.17 39.02
C VAL A 147 4.99 -23.77 40.08
N GLY A 148 5.55 -24.05 41.26
CA GLY A 148 4.80 -24.51 42.41
C GLY A 148 4.92 -26.00 42.73
N ASN A 149 4.66 -26.32 43.99
CA ASN A 149 4.59 -27.67 44.57
C ASN A 149 3.64 -27.60 45.80
N PRO A 150 2.60 -28.42 45.92
CA PRO A 150 2.31 -29.67 45.20
C PRO A 150 1.39 -29.50 43.98
N GLU A 151 0.74 -28.36 43.76
CA GLU A 151 -0.10 -28.12 42.60
C GLU A 151 0.70 -27.33 41.53
N PRO A 152 1.10 -28.01 40.47
CA PRO A 152 1.87 -27.36 39.42
C PRO A 152 0.98 -26.38 38.66
N HIS A 153 1.39 -25.12 38.67
CA HIS A 153 0.86 -24.06 37.86
C HIS A 153 1.75 -23.86 36.62
N ILE A 154 1.16 -23.66 35.47
CA ILE A 154 1.90 -23.43 34.22
C ILE A 154 1.85 -21.93 33.96
N GLU A 155 3.01 -21.30 33.96
CA GLU A 155 3.17 -19.90 33.52
C GLU A 155 3.71 -19.88 32.10
N LEU A 156 3.05 -19.13 31.25
CA LEU A 156 3.46 -18.90 29.86
C LEU A 156 4.20 -17.57 29.76
N LEU A 157 5.47 -17.61 29.44
CA LEU A 157 6.25 -16.41 29.14
C LEU A 157 6.41 -16.26 27.63
N SER A 158 5.73 -15.29 27.05
CA SER A 158 5.91 -14.90 25.67
C SER A 158 6.99 -13.83 25.58
N LEU A 159 8.07 -14.12 24.88
CA LEU A 159 9.10 -13.15 24.62
C LEU A 159 8.90 -12.54 23.21
N ALA A 160 8.92 -11.23 23.14
CA ALA A 160 8.95 -10.55 21.85
C ALA A 160 10.20 -10.96 21.07
N SER A 161 10.06 -11.11 19.78
CA SER A 161 11.19 -11.44 18.92
C SER A 161 12.22 -10.31 18.96
N ILE A 162 13.47 -10.65 19.31
CA ILE A 162 14.63 -9.74 19.32
C ILE A 162 15.39 -9.75 17.99
N HIS A 163 14.78 -10.30 16.93
CA HIS A 163 15.37 -10.23 15.58
C HIS A 163 15.47 -8.77 15.14
N THR A 164 16.57 -8.41 14.49
CA THR A 164 16.83 -7.04 14.02
C THR A 164 15.73 -6.49 13.11
N SER A 165 15.07 -7.37 12.35
CA SER A 165 13.90 -7.02 11.52
C SER A 165 12.65 -6.60 12.30
N ASN A 166 12.56 -6.96 13.59
CA ASN A 166 11.43 -6.65 14.46
C ASN A 166 11.77 -5.58 15.50
N LEU A 167 13.02 -5.15 15.55
CA LEU A 167 13.47 -4.10 16.46
C LEU A 167 13.46 -2.75 15.74
N GLY A 168 12.96 -1.72 16.41
CA GLY A 168 12.89 -0.37 15.88
C GLY A 168 11.78 -0.15 14.84
N VAL A 169 10.86 -1.11 14.70
CA VAL A 169 9.67 -0.96 13.83
C VAL A 169 8.77 0.12 14.42
N ASP A 170 8.18 0.96 13.56
CA ASP A 170 7.30 2.08 13.91
C ASP A 170 7.96 3.14 14.81
N THR A 171 9.30 3.21 14.86
CA THR A 171 10.01 4.26 15.57
C THR A 171 10.28 5.43 14.62
N GLU A 172 9.79 6.62 14.95
CA GLU A 172 10.11 7.82 14.18
C GLU A 172 11.62 8.06 14.18
N ASN A 173 12.21 8.12 12.98
CA ASN A 173 13.63 8.42 12.81
C ASN A 173 13.87 9.29 11.58
N VAL A 174 14.89 10.13 11.65
CA VAL A 174 15.24 11.08 10.59
C VAL A 174 15.87 10.39 9.37
N SER A 175 16.42 9.19 9.57
CA SER A 175 17.14 8.43 8.55
C SER A 175 16.24 7.55 7.67
N GLY A 176 14.95 7.41 8.03
CA GLY A 176 13.95 6.67 7.25
C GLY A 176 14.10 5.16 7.29
N PHE A 177 14.83 4.60 8.25
CA PHE A 177 14.91 3.15 8.45
C PHE A 177 13.62 2.61 9.06
N ASN A 178 13.14 1.46 8.56
CA ASN A 178 11.94 0.81 9.08
C ASN A 178 12.25 -0.21 10.18
N SER A 179 13.49 -0.68 10.27
CA SER A 179 13.93 -1.62 11.30
C SER A 179 15.44 -1.53 11.49
N LEU A 180 15.93 -2.15 12.56
CA LEU A 180 17.36 -2.20 12.86
C LEU A 180 18.15 -3.00 11.81
N GLU A 181 17.50 -3.90 11.07
CA GLU A 181 18.12 -4.70 10.01
C GLU A 181 18.59 -3.85 8.81
N GLU A 182 17.91 -2.71 8.57
CA GLU A 182 18.25 -1.82 7.45
C GLU A 182 19.49 -0.95 7.72
N ILE A 183 20.01 -0.95 8.96
CA ILE A 183 21.19 -0.16 9.32
C ILE A 183 22.45 -0.92 8.89
N ASP A 184 23.10 -0.44 7.85
CA ASP A 184 24.41 -0.93 7.42
C ASP A 184 25.51 0.04 7.87
N ILE A 185 26.41 -0.45 8.71
CA ILE A 185 27.56 0.32 9.24
C ILE A 185 28.86 0.02 8.48
N ARG A 186 28.79 -0.75 7.38
CA ARG A 186 29.98 -1.16 6.59
C ARG A 186 30.30 -0.20 5.45
N THR A 187 29.59 0.90 5.31
CA THR A 187 29.91 1.92 4.31
C THR A 187 31.04 2.82 4.81
N GLU A 188 32.09 2.92 3.99
CA GLU A 188 33.15 3.92 4.12
C GLU A 188 32.63 5.31 3.73
#